data_cec0c7e834939f3af1ccd114d3f54a75
#
_entry.id   cec0c7e834939f3af1ccd114d3f54a75
#
_cell.length_a   1.000
_cell.length_b   1.000
_cell.length_c   1.000
_cell.angle_alpha   90.00
_cell.angle_beta   90.00
_cell.angle_gamma   90.00
#
_symmetry.space_group_name_H-M   'P 1'
#
loop_
_entity.id
_entity.type
_entity.pdbx_description
1 polymer ?
#
loop_
_entity_poly.entity_id
_entity_poly.type
_entity_poly.pdbx_seq_one_letter_code
_entity_poly.pdbx_strand_id
1 'polypeptide(L)'
;ARVFDPTKDDPLTLPQAFDSKPDSTLAQFKAAIAQARDGKIAVLTFHGVPDIKHPWVNTDPVKFEAYMQALKESGCKVVALRDLARYLPPAKK
;
A
#
# COMPACT_ATOMS: atom_id res chain seq x y z
N ALA A 1 11.00 3.53 0.02
CA ALA A 1 9.54 3.42 0.01
C ALA A 1 8.92 4.77 -0.31
N ARG A 2 8.10 4.84 -1.34
CA ARG A 2 7.44 6.07 -1.76
C ARG A 2 6.09 5.79 -2.40
N VAL A 3 5.27 6.83 -2.55
CA VAL A 3 3.98 6.73 -3.23
C VAL A 3 4.15 6.79 -4.73
N PHE A 4 3.15 6.27 -5.43
CA PHE A 4 3.06 6.36 -6.88
C PHE A 4 2.38 7.67 -7.28
N ASP A 5 3.01 8.42 -8.17
CA ASP A 5 2.45 9.64 -8.74
C ASP A 5 2.02 9.36 -10.18
N PRO A 6 0.70 9.29 -10.45
CA PRO A 6 0.21 8.98 -11.80
C PRO A 6 0.65 9.96 -12.88
N THR A 7 1.06 11.17 -12.50
CA THR A 7 1.49 12.18 -13.46
C THR A 7 2.96 12.06 -13.84
N LYS A 8 3.75 11.29 -13.09
CA LYS A 8 5.21 11.20 -13.27
C LYS A 8 5.73 9.78 -13.42
N ASP A 9 5.13 8.84 -12.71
CA ASP A 9 5.67 7.48 -12.59
C ASP A 9 5.09 6.53 -13.64
N ASP A 10 5.90 5.53 -14.01
CA ASP A 10 5.48 4.49 -14.94
C ASP A 10 4.57 3.49 -14.20
N PRO A 11 3.33 3.27 -14.67
CA PRO A 11 2.43 2.31 -14.04
C PRO A 11 2.89 0.86 -14.11
N LEU A 12 3.88 0.54 -14.94
CA LEU A 12 4.45 -0.81 -15.02
C LEU A 12 5.52 -1.05 -13.96
N THR A 13 5.97 0.00 -13.26
CA THR A 13 6.99 -0.08 -12.21
C THR A 13 6.50 0.64 -10.95
N LEU A 14 5.43 0.09 -10.34
CA LEU A 14 4.82 0.70 -9.16
C LEU A 14 5.76 0.65 -7.96
N PRO A 15 6.08 1.80 -7.35
CA PRO A 15 6.82 1.79 -6.08
C PRO A 15 5.93 1.30 -4.96
N GLN A 16 6.52 0.61 -3.98
CA GLN A 16 5.81 0.19 -2.78
C GLN A 16 5.99 1.26 -1.70
N ALA A 17 4.88 1.79 -1.19
CA ALA A 17 4.91 2.73 -0.08
C ALA A 17 5.10 1.98 1.25
N PHE A 18 4.64 0.74 1.32
CA PHE A 18 4.74 -0.10 2.50
C PHE A 18 4.82 -1.56 2.08
N ASP A 19 5.85 -2.25 2.55
CA ASP A 19 6.04 -3.69 2.36
C ASP A 19 6.07 -4.32 3.75
N SER A 20 5.01 -5.03 4.11
CA SER A 20 4.83 -5.55 5.46
C SER A 20 5.84 -6.64 5.80
N LYS A 21 6.50 -6.47 6.94
CA LYS A 21 7.45 -7.43 7.50
C LYS A 21 7.16 -7.61 8.99
N PRO A 22 7.70 -8.66 9.63
CA PRO A 22 7.42 -8.91 11.05
C PRO A 22 7.75 -7.74 11.97
N ASP A 23 8.77 -6.95 11.64
CA ASP A 23 9.19 -5.80 12.44
C ASP A 23 8.57 -4.47 12.00
N SER A 24 7.67 -4.49 11.02
CA SER A 24 6.97 -3.29 10.60
C SER A 24 6.12 -2.75 11.74
N THR A 25 6.02 -1.42 11.83
CA THR A 25 5.27 -0.74 12.89
C THR A 25 4.01 -0.07 12.37
N LEU A 26 3.04 0.15 13.25
CA LEU A 26 1.83 0.88 12.91
C LEU A 26 2.17 2.32 12.49
N ALA A 27 3.17 2.94 13.12
CA ALA A 27 3.62 4.28 12.76
C ALA A 27 4.13 4.35 11.33
N GLN A 28 4.90 3.33 10.89
CA GLN A 28 5.37 3.23 9.50
C GLN A 28 4.21 3.08 8.52
N PHE A 29 3.21 2.26 8.87
CA PHE A 29 2.02 2.08 8.04
C PHE A 29 1.23 3.39 7.93
N LYS A 30 0.98 4.07 9.04
CA LYS A 30 0.27 5.36 9.04
C LYS A 30 1.01 6.41 8.22
N ALA A 31 2.33 6.46 8.31
CA ALA A 31 3.15 7.37 7.51
C ALA A 31 3.01 7.09 6.02
N ALA A 32 2.95 5.80 5.64
CA ALA A 32 2.79 5.40 4.25
C ALA A 32 1.43 5.83 3.70
N ILE A 33 0.34 5.54 4.40
CA ILE A 33 -1.00 5.89 3.92
C ILE A 33 -1.27 7.40 3.95
N ALA A 34 -0.61 8.14 4.81
CA ALA A 34 -0.73 9.60 4.85
C ALA A 34 -0.20 10.27 3.57
N GLN A 35 0.64 9.60 2.81
CA GLN A 35 1.17 10.09 1.54
C GLN A 35 0.20 9.89 0.37
N ALA A 36 -0.87 9.10 0.55
CA ALA A 36 -1.86 8.84 -0.49
C ALA A 36 -2.89 9.98 -0.54
N ARG A 37 -2.43 11.13 -1.03
CA ARG A 37 -3.22 12.35 -1.16
C ARG A 37 -2.79 13.12 -2.40
N ASP A 38 -3.56 14.11 -2.78
CA ASP A 38 -3.25 14.98 -3.94
C ASP A 38 -3.07 14.16 -5.23
N GLY A 39 -3.92 13.14 -5.42
CA GLY A 39 -3.87 12.27 -6.57
C GLY A 39 -2.81 11.18 -6.54
N LYS A 40 -2.02 11.09 -5.46
CA LYS A 40 -0.99 10.07 -5.31
C LYS A 40 -1.56 8.78 -4.74
N ILE A 41 -0.91 7.67 -5.05
CA ILE A 41 -1.37 6.33 -4.71
C ILE A 41 -0.30 5.62 -3.86
N ALA A 42 -0.69 5.14 -2.68
CA ALA A 42 0.17 4.32 -1.85
C ALA A 42 -0.09 2.85 -2.16
N VAL A 43 0.91 2.15 -2.65
CA VAL A 43 0.83 0.71 -2.88
C VAL A 43 1.27 0.01 -1.60
N LEU A 44 0.37 -0.76 -1.02
CA LEU A 44 0.61 -1.49 0.23
C LEU A 44 0.75 -2.97 -0.10
N THR A 45 1.85 -3.57 0.32
CA THR A 45 2.15 -4.97 0.03
C THR A 45 2.11 -5.81 1.30
N PHE A 46 1.31 -6.87 1.28
CA PHE A 46 1.29 -7.90 2.31
C PHE A 46 1.56 -9.24 1.64
N HIS A 47 2.22 -10.12 2.37
CA HIS A 47 2.47 -11.48 1.91
C HIS A 47 1.42 -12.41 2.52
N GLY A 48 1.78 -13.32 3.43
CA GLY A 48 0.78 -14.11 4.15
C GLY A 48 0.38 -13.47 5.48
N VAL A 49 -0.86 -13.66 5.91
CA VAL A 49 -1.37 -13.14 7.18
C VAL A 49 -2.09 -14.27 7.93
N PRO A 50 -1.37 -15.12 8.66
CA PRO A 50 0.10 -15.20 8.78
C PRO A 50 0.74 -15.89 7.58
N ASP A 51 2.04 -15.65 7.38
CA ASP A 51 2.85 -16.36 6.40
C ASP A 51 3.83 -17.27 7.14
N ILE A 52 3.41 -18.51 7.39
CA ILE A 52 4.18 -19.46 8.18
C ILE A 52 5.38 -19.99 7.39
N LYS A 53 5.22 -20.14 6.08
CA LYS A 53 6.29 -20.67 5.21
C LYS A 53 7.37 -19.64 4.90
N HIS A 54 7.03 -18.36 5.02
CA HIS A 54 7.93 -17.24 4.72
C HIS A 54 7.97 -16.28 5.90
N PRO A 55 8.54 -16.70 7.04
CA PRO A 55 8.47 -15.89 8.27
C PRO A 55 9.12 -14.51 8.16
N TRP A 56 10.06 -14.31 7.23
CA TRP A 56 10.70 -13.03 7.02
C TRP A 56 9.78 -11.97 6.38
N VAL A 57 8.65 -12.38 5.82
CA VAL A 57 7.63 -11.48 5.26
C VAL A 57 6.27 -11.72 5.89
N ASN A 58 6.24 -12.37 7.05
CA ASN A 58 5.02 -12.64 7.78
C ASN A 58 4.41 -11.36 8.32
N THR A 59 3.08 -11.27 8.26
CA THR A 59 2.30 -10.25 8.98
C THR A 59 1.48 -10.94 10.04
N ASP A 60 1.64 -10.54 11.30
CA ASP A 60 0.83 -11.01 12.40
C ASP A 60 -0.63 -10.58 12.16
N PRO A 61 -1.62 -11.50 12.27
CA PRO A 61 -3.03 -11.14 12.09
C PRO A 61 -3.51 -10.00 12.99
N VAL A 62 -3.00 -9.89 14.21
CA VAL A 62 -3.34 -8.80 15.12
C VAL A 62 -2.80 -7.46 14.60
N LYS A 63 -1.58 -7.45 14.08
CA LYS A 63 -1.01 -6.26 13.44
C LYS A 63 -1.79 -5.89 12.18
N PHE A 64 -2.16 -6.88 11.38
CA PHE A 64 -2.94 -6.64 10.16
C PHE A 64 -4.26 -5.97 10.48
N GLU A 65 -4.94 -6.43 11.54
CA GLU A 65 -6.19 -5.81 11.99
C GLU A 65 -5.98 -4.36 12.37
N ALA A 66 -4.89 -4.04 13.08
CA ALA A 66 -4.53 -2.67 13.44
C ALA A 66 -4.26 -1.81 12.20
N TYR A 67 -3.58 -2.37 11.18
CA TYR A 67 -3.34 -1.69 9.91
C TYR A 67 -4.67 -1.38 9.21
N MET A 68 -5.57 -2.34 9.16
CA MET A 68 -6.87 -2.13 8.51
C MET A 68 -7.73 -1.10 9.24
N GLN A 69 -7.65 -1.07 10.57
CA GLN A 69 -8.34 -0.05 11.35
C GLN A 69 -7.78 1.36 11.06
N ALA A 70 -6.46 1.48 10.99
CA ALA A 70 -5.82 2.75 10.64
C ALA A 70 -6.22 3.21 9.24
N LEU A 71 -6.29 2.27 8.30
CA LEU A 71 -6.69 2.56 6.93
C LEU A 71 -8.14 3.06 6.85
N LYS A 72 -9.04 2.42 7.59
CA LYS A 72 -10.44 2.85 7.69
C LYS A 72 -10.54 4.27 8.27
N GLU A 73 -9.79 4.56 9.32
CA GLU A 73 -9.80 5.87 9.97
C GLU A 73 -9.19 6.96 9.09
N SER A 74 -8.28 6.61 8.18
CA SER A 74 -7.62 7.57 7.29
C SER A 74 -8.56 8.19 6.25
N GLY A 75 -9.67 7.52 5.95
CA GLY A 75 -10.59 7.95 4.89
C GLY A 75 -10.08 7.68 3.48
N CYS A 76 -8.94 7.00 3.32
CA CYS A 76 -8.43 6.65 2.00
C CYS A 76 -9.36 5.67 1.28
N LYS A 77 -9.50 5.84 -0.03
CA LYS A 77 -10.19 4.87 -0.87
C LYS A 77 -9.24 3.72 -1.19
N VAL A 78 -9.68 2.50 -0.90
CA VAL A 78 -8.90 1.29 -1.19
C VAL A 78 -9.38 0.68 -2.49
N VAL A 79 -8.43 0.39 -3.39
CA VAL A 79 -8.73 -0.20 -4.70
C VAL A 79 -7.82 -1.39 -4.95
N ALA A 80 -8.31 -2.37 -5.72
CA ALA A 80 -7.49 -3.47 -6.17
C ALA A 80 -6.56 -3.01 -7.30
N LEU A 81 -5.36 -3.59 -7.40
CA LEU A 81 -4.42 -3.22 -8.47
C LEU A 81 -5.01 -3.40 -9.87
N ARG A 82 -5.85 -4.42 -10.07
CA ARG A 82 -6.49 -4.66 -11.37
C ARG A 82 -7.40 -3.51 -11.81
N ASP A 83 -7.87 -2.68 -10.85
CA ASP A 83 -8.74 -1.55 -11.13
C ASP A 83 -7.96 -0.23 -11.23
N LEU A 84 -6.64 -0.29 -11.11
CA LEU A 84 -5.79 0.90 -11.04
C LEU A 84 -5.94 1.79 -12.27
N ALA A 85 -6.13 1.19 -13.45
CA ALA A 85 -6.25 1.94 -14.71
C ALA A 85 -7.36 2.99 -14.68
N ARG A 86 -8.40 2.79 -13.87
CA ARG A 86 -9.51 3.74 -13.72
C ARG A 86 -9.08 5.05 -13.05
N TYR A 87 -7.95 5.04 -12.37
CA TYR A 87 -7.44 6.16 -11.59
C TYR A 87 -6.15 6.74 -12.17
N LEU A 88 -5.78 6.30 -13.37
CA LEU A 88 -4.59 6.77 -14.07
C LEU A 88 -5.01 7.72 -15.20
N PRO A 89 -4.11 8.66 -15.61
CA PRO A 89 -4.34 9.46 -16.80
C PRO A 89 -4.47 8.57 -18.04
N PRO A 90 -5.17 9.03 -19.10
CA PRO A 90 -5.21 8.28 -20.35
C PRO A 90 -3.80 8.01 -20.87
N ALA A 91 -3.61 6.84 -21.49
CA ALA A 91 -2.33 6.49 -22.10
C ALA A 91 -1.98 7.50 -23.18
N LYS A 92 -0.74 7.96 -23.18
CA LYS A 92 -0.23 8.81 -24.26
C LYS A 92 0.03 7.95 -25.48
N LYS A 93 -0.43 8.42 -26.61
CA LYS A 93 -0.19 7.77 -27.89
C LYS A 93 0.91 8.50 -28.64
#